data_c2fec2f10b8b78fcd9aeae989600f843
#
_entry.id   c2fec2f10b8b78fcd9aeae989600f843
#
_cell.length_a   1.000
_cell.length_b   1.000
_cell.length_c   1.000
_cell.angle_alpha   90.00
_cell.angle_beta   90.00
_cell.angle_gamma   90.00
#
_symmetry.space_group_name_H-M   'P 1'
#
loop_
_entity.id
_entity.type
_entity.pdbx_description
1 polymer ?
#
loop_
_entity_poly.entity_id
_entity_poly.type
_entity_poly.pdbx_seq_one_letter_code
_entity_poly.pdbx_strand_id
1 'polypeptide(L)'
;MSYKFETLQLHVGQEQADPATDSRAVPIYQTTSYVFHNSQHAADRFGLRDAGNIYGRLTNSTQDVLEKRIAALEGGVAALAVASGAAAISYTIEALAANGGHIVAQKTIYGGSANLLEHTLPGLGITTTFVDAHDLSAVEGAIQENTRAIYIETLGNPNSDIPDIDAIAAIAHKHNLPLVVDNTFGTPYLIRPIEHGADIVVHSATKFIGGHGTTLGGIIVDSGKYDWKKIGKFPGIAAPNPSYHGISFADAVGPAAFVTYIRAILLRDTGATISPFNAFLLLQGVETLSLRLDRHIYNTKKVIEYLSKHPKVEKVNHPSLKDHPDHALYERYFPNGGASIFTFEIKGGVKEAFKFIDNLKIFSLLANVADVKSLVIHPATTTHSQLTEEELLAAGIKNTTIRLSIGTEHVDDLIADLDQAFNA
;
A
#
# COMPACT_ATOMS: atom_id res chain seq x y z
N MET A 1 27.08 -9.51 -4.43
CA MET A 1 26.46 -10.06 -3.18
C MET A 1 25.04 -9.51 -3.09
N SER A 2 24.07 -10.38 -2.82
CA SER A 2 22.71 -9.93 -2.52
C SER A 2 22.62 -9.66 -1.01
N TYR A 3 22.46 -8.40 -0.61
CA TYR A 3 22.25 -8.03 0.78
C TYR A 3 20.87 -8.50 1.28
N LYS A 4 20.74 -8.68 2.60
CA LYS A 4 19.48 -9.00 3.26
C LYS A 4 18.65 -7.74 3.48
N PHE A 5 17.37 -7.91 3.81
CA PHE A 5 16.40 -6.82 3.94
C PHE A 5 16.88 -5.69 4.85
N GLU A 6 17.40 -6.03 6.02
CA GLU A 6 17.86 -5.07 7.04
C GLU A 6 19.04 -4.22 6.55
N THR A 7 19.88 -4.76 5.67
CA THR A 7 20.94 -4.00 5.02
C THR A 7 20.41 -3.14 3.87
N LEU A 8 19.49 -3.69 3.05
CA LEU A 8 18.86 -2.95 1.95
C LEU A 8 18.09 -1.74 2.47
N GLN A 9 17.29 -1.89 3.56
CA GLN A 9 16.49 -0.80 4.12
C GLN A 9 17.32 0.39 4.62
N LEU A 10 18.61 0.17 4.90
CA LEU A 10 19.54 1.20 5.40
C LEU A 10 20.38 1.85 4.31
N HIS A 11 20.71 1.12 3.24
CA HIS A 11 21.80 1.52 2.35
C HIS A 11 21.38 1.79 0.90
N VAL A 12 20.33 1.15 0.37
CA VAL A 12 19.95 1.32 -1.04
C VAL A 12 19.58 2.77 -1.34
N GLY A 13 20.14 3.29 -2.45
CA GLY A 13 20.00 4.67 -2.88
C GLY A 13 20.94 5.66 -2.15
N GLN A 14 21.74 5.14 -1.20
CA GLN A 14 22.65 5.91 -0.35
C GLN A 14 23.97 5.13 -0.12
N GLU A 15 24.40 4.37 -1.10
CA GLU A 15 25.60 3.52 -1.02
C GLU A 15 26.87 4.36 -0.86
N GLN A 16 26.83 5.60 -1.36
CA GLN A 16 27.90 6.60 -1.25
C GLN A 16 27.38 7.81 -0.45
N ALA A 17 28.30 8.51 0.21
CA ALA A 17 28.01 9.83 0.79
C ALA A 17 27.56 10.83 -0.28
N ASP A 18 26.87 11.89 0.12
CA ASP A 18 26.49 12.96 -0.81
C ASP A 18 27.73 13.55 -1.49
N PRO A 19 27.81 13.54 -2.83
CA PRO A 19 29.05 13.91 -3.53
C PRO A 19 29.41 15.40 -3.43
N ALA A 20 28.48 16.25 -3.01
CA ALA A 20 28.73 17.69 -2.88
C ALA A 20 29.19 18.08 -1.47
N THR A 21 28.82 17.32 -0.44
CA THR A 21 29.01 17.72 0.96
C THR A 21 29.64 16.63 1.83
N ASP A 22 29.86 15.42 1.30
CA ASP A 22 30.28 14.23 2.04
C ASP A 22 29.32 13.85 3.19
N SER A 23 28.07 14.35 3.15
CA SER A 23 27.05 14.04 4.15
C SER A 23 26.74 12.55 4.20
N ARG A 24 26.79 11.95 5.39
CA ARG A 24 26.40 10.56 5.62
C ARG A 24 24.90 10.38 5.60
N ALA A 25 24.14 11.34 6.14
CA ALA A 25 22.67 11.33 6.07
C ALA A 25 22.19 11.76 4.69
N VAL A 26 21.02 11.30 4.28
CA VAL A 26 20.38 11.77 3.03
C VAL A 26 20.05 13.25 3.17
N PRO A 27 20.58 14.16 2.33
CA PRO A 27 20.23 15.56 2.38
C PRO A 27 18.78 15.82 1.99
N ILE A 28 18.15 16.84 2.59
CA ILE A 28 16.82 17.28 2.18
C ILE A 28 16.99 18.38 1.11
N TYR A 29 16.81 18.02 -0.14
CA TYR A 29 16.87 18.95 -1.26
C TYR A 29 15.54 19.69 -1.43
N GLN A 30 15.28 20.66 -0.56
CA GLN A 30 14.06 21.48 -0.57
C GLN A 30 14.14 22.56 -1.64
N THR A 31 13.99 22.18 -2.90
CA THR A 31 14.04 23.08 -4.05
C THR A 31 12.96 22.76 -5.08
N THR A 32 12.50 23.79 -5.80
CA THR A 32 11.55 23.65 -6.90
C THR A 32 12.22 23.39 -8.25
N SER A 33 13.46 23.89 -8.45
CA SER A 33 14.12 23.93 -9.77
C SER A 33 15.62 23.74 -9.65
N TYR A 34 16.24 23.36 -10.76
CA TYR A 34 17.65 23.06 -10.86
C TYR A 34 18.26 23.87 -12.01
N VAL A 35 19.49 24.38 -11.81
CA VAL A 35 20.21 25.21 -12.78
C VAL A 35 20.86 24.32 -13.84
N PHE A 36 20.73 24.70 -15.10
CA PHE A 36 21.45 24.08 -16.22
C PHE A 36 22.81 24.76 -16.41
N HIS A 37 23.80 23.99 -16.85
CA HIS A 37 25.17 24.51 -17.11
C HIS A 37 25.20 25.47 -18.29
N ASN A 38 24.38 25.23 -19.33
CA ASN A 38 24.21 26.05 -20.51
C ASN A 38 22.92 25.67 -21.26
N SER A 39 22.60 26.38 -22.34
CA SER A 39 21.37 26.16 -23.12
C SER A 39 21.30 24.77 -23.77
N GLN A 40 22.47 24.22 -24.19
CA GLN A 40 22.52 22.88 -24.78
C GLN A 40 22.20 21.81 -23.72
N HIS A 41 22.75 21.93 -22.51
CA HIS A 41 22.42 21.04 -21.38
C HIS A 41 20.93 21.10 -21.06
N ALA A 42 20.28 22.28 -21.06
CA ALA A 42 18.85 22.41 -20.89
C ALA A 42 18.06 21.66 -21.99
N ALA A 43 18.45 21.87 -23.27
CA ALA A 43 17.81 21.21 -24.40
C ALA A 43 17.96 19.66 -24.33
N ASP A 44 19.10 19.16 -23.87
CA ASP A 44 19.34 17.72 -23.73
C ASP A 44 18.51 17.09 -22.61
N ARG A 45 18.37 17.80 -21.47
CA ARG A 45 17.46 17.38 -20.37
C ARG A 45 16.01 17.28 -20.82
N PHE A 46 15.48 18.32 -21.45
CA PHE A 46 14.10 18.34 -21.96
C PHE A 46 13.89 17.35 -23.11
N GLY A 47 14.92 17.10 -23.90
CA GLY A 47 14.91 16.11 -25.00
C GLY A 47 15.16 14.67 -24.53
N LEU A 48 15.25 14.39 -23.23
CA LEU A 48 15.54 13.08 -22.63
C LEU A 48 16.85 12.45 -23.10
N ARG A 49 17.81 13.27 -23.58
CA ARG A 49 19.17 12.83 -24.00
C ARG A 49 20.17 12.84 -22.84
N ASP A 50 19.86 13.56 -21.78
CA ASP A 50 20.66 13.63 -20.55
C ASP A 50 19.77 13.41 -19.34
N ALA A 51 20.17 12.49 -18.46
CA ALA A 51 19.41 12.15 -17.26
C ALA A 51 19.66 13.14 -16.11
N GLY A 52 18.66 13.43 -15.27
CA GLY A 52 18.80 14.20 -14.05
C GLY A 52 17.63 15.13 -13.76
N ASN A 53 17.83 15.98 -12.76
CA ASN A 53 16.80 16.86 -12.26
C ASN A 53 16.53 18.05 -13.19
N ILE A 54 15.24 18.40 -13.34
CA ILE A 54 14.75 19.56 -14.07
C ILE A 54 13.91 20.43 -13.14
N TYR A 55 12.89 19.83 -12.54
CA TYR A 55 11.92 20.50 -11.69
C TYR A 55 11.43 19.55 -10.58
N GLY A 56 11.35 20.06 -9.35
CA GLY A 56 11.11 19.26 -8.15
C GLY A 56 9.78 18.46 -8.12
N ARG A 57 8.81 18.81 -8.95
CA ARG A 57 7.59 18.02 -9.13
C ARG A 57 7.85 16.69 -9.85
N LEU A 58 8.80 16.66 -10.77
CA LEU A 58 9.13 15.48 -11.57
C LEU A 58 10.19 14.61 -10.90
N THR A 59 11.25 15.25 -10.42
CA THR A 59 12.42 14.56 -9.86
C THR A 59 13.04 15.39 -8.73
N ASN A 60 13.48 14.70 -7.68
CA ASN A 60 14.20 15.31 -6.57
C ASN A 60 15.11 14.27 -5.93
N SER A 61 16.34 14.64 -5.60
CA SER A 61 17.35 13.70 -5.10
C SER A 61 16.98 13.03 -3.78
N THR A 62 16.23 13.69 -2.89
CA THR A 62 15.74 13.08 -1.64
C THR A 62 14.64 12.04 -1.93
N GLN A 63 13.72 12.36 -2.83
CA GLN A 63 12.67 11.45 -3.27
C GLN A 63 13.25 10.23 -3.98
N ASP A 64 14.29 10.41 -4.81
CA ASP A 64 14.97 9.35 -5.56
C ASP A 64 15.56 8.28 -4.65
N VAL A 65 16.12 8.67 -3.50
CA VAL A 65 16.61 7.70 -2.49
C VAL A 65 15.45 6.85 -1.94
N LEU A 66 14.31 7.47 -1.60
CA LEU A 66 13.13 6.75 -1.13
C LEU A 66 12.62 5.77 -2.19
N GLU A 67 12.50 6.23 -3.44
CA GLU A 67 12.02 5.42 -4.57
C GLU A 67 12.93 4.21 -4.82
N LYS A 68 14.24 4.41 -4.91
CA LYS A 68 15.22 3.32 -5.10
C LYS A 68 15.17 2.32 -3.95
N ARG A 69 15.07 2.81 -2.72
CA ARG A 69 15.04 1.96 -1.52
C ARG A 69 13.81 1.08 -1.48
N ILE A 70 12.62 1.64 -1.69
CA ILE A 70 11.38 0.86 -1.69
C ILE A 70 11.33 -0.10 -2.89
N ALA A 71 11.76 0.33 -4.08
CA ALA A 71 11.87 -0.58 -5.23
C ALA A 71 12.72 -1.81 -4.91
N ALA A 72 13.89 -1.62 -4.31
CA ALA A 72 14.77 -2.73 -3.93
C ALA A 72 14.19 -3.62 -2.83
N LEU A 73 13.48 -3.04 -1.85
CA LEU A 73 12.85 -3.79 -0.77
C LEU A 73 11.69 -4.65 -1.27
N GLU A 74 10.88 -4.15 -2.21
CA GLU A 74 9.80 -4.91 -2.86
C GLU A 74 10.30 -5.90 -3.92
N GLY A 75 11.54 -5.75 -4.40
CA GLY A 75 12.07 -6.55 -5.51
C GLY A 75 11.62 -6.06 -6.89
N GLY A 76 11.19 -4.79 -6.99
CA GLY A 76 10.84 -4.12 -8.23
C GLY A 76 12.05 -3.49 -8.93
N VAL A 77 11.85 -3.05 -10.18
CA VAL A 77 12.88 -2.39 -10.99
C VAL A 77 12.92 -0.88 -10.78
N ALA A 78 11.77 -0.29 -10.43
CA ALA A 78 11.64 1.15 -10.20
C ALA A 78 10.44 1.44 -9.29
N ALA A 79 10.45 2.60 -8.62
CA ALA A 79 9.31 3.11 -7.87
C ALA A 79 9.09 4.60 -8.12
N LEU A 80 7.90 5.06 -7.79
CA LEU A 80 7.48 6.46 -7.83
C LEU A 80 6.84 6.84 -6.50
N ALA A 81 7.40 7.86 -5.84
CA ALA A 81 6.83 8.45 -4.65
C ALA A 81 5.84 9.58 -5.00
N VAL A 82 4.67 9.56 -4.38
CA VAL A 82 3.58 10.52 -4.58
C VAL A 82 3.02 11.01 -3.25
N ALA A 83 2.16 12.02 -3.29
CA ALA A 83 1.70 12.75 -2.10
C ALA A 83 0.92 11.91 -1.08
N SER A 84 0.29 10.80 -1.48
CA SER A 84 -0.53 9.94 -0.61
C SER A 84 -0.75 8.55 -1.22
N GLY A 85 -1.18 7.59 -0.39
CA GLY A 85 -1.63 6.28 -0.87
C GLY A 85 -2.80 6.40 -1.85
N ALA A 86 -3.74 7.32 -1.61
CA ALA A 86 -4.84 7.57 -2.53
C ALA A 86 -4.34 8.03 -3.90
N ALA A 87 -3.32 8.90 -3.96
CA ALA A 87 -2.70 9.31 -5.21
C ALA A 87 -1.98 8.15 -5.91
N ALA A 88 -1.32 7.25 -5.15
CA ALA A 88 -0.69 6.07 -5.72
C ALA A 88 -1.72 5.14 -6.39
N ILE A 89 -2.85 4.88 -5.73
CA ILE A 89 -3.93 4.05 -6.28
C ILE A 89 -4.57 4.74 -7.48
N SER A 90 -4.97 6.01 -7.36
CA SER A 90 -5.62 6.79 -8.43
C SER A 90 -4.75 6.80 -9.69
N TYR A 91 -3.48 7.19 -9.58
CA TYR A 91 -2.56 7.21 -10.71
C TYR A 91 -2.32 5.82 -11.34
N THR A 92 -2.26 4.78 -10.51
CA THR A 92 -2.12 3.41 -11.00
C THR A 92 -3.34 3.01 -11.83
N ILE A 93 -4.54 3.22 -11.30
CA ILE A 93 -5.78 2.86 -12.00
C ILE A 93 -6.01 3.73 -13.23
N GLU A 94 -5.77 5.04 -13.15
CA GLU A 94 -5.89 5.94 -14.30
C GLU A 94 -4.90 5.58 -15.42
N ALA A 95 -3.64 5.24 -15.08
CA ALA A 95 -2.63 4.81 -16.05
C ALA A 95 -3.05 3.54 -16.81
N LEU A 96 -3.76 2.64 -16.13
CA LEU A 96 -4.20 1.35 -16.71
C LEU A 96 -5.54 1.45 -17.43
N ALA A 97 -6.51 2.15 -16.86
CA ALA A 97 -7.92 2.02 -17.23
C ALA A 97 -8.57 3.30 -17.76
N ALA A 98 -7.87 4.43 -17.90
CA ALA A 98 -8.43 5.63 -18.52
C ALA A 98 -9.05 5.32 -19.90
N ASN A 99 -10.05 6.14 -20.28
CA ASN A 99 -10.78 6.03 -21.56
C ASN A 99 -11.63 4.76 -21.71
N GLY A 100 -12.41 4.42 -20.70
CA GLY A 100 -13.40 3.34 -20.77
C GLY A 100 -12.90 1.97 -20.34
N GLY A 101 -11.82 1.91 -19.58
CA GLY A 101 -11.33 0.66 -19.01
C GLY A 101 -12.14 0.18 -17.80
N HIS A 102 -11.96 -1.10 -17.48
CA HIS A 102 -12.62 -1.79 -16.38
C HIS A 102 -11.60 -2.41 -15.45
N ILE A 103 -11.89 -2.43 -14.15
CA ILE A 103 -11.09 -3.05 -13.10
C ILE A 103 -11.90 -4.16 -12.41
N VAL A 104 -11.31 -5.32 -12.19
CA VAL A 104 -11.83 -6.31 -11.23
C VAL A 104 -11.15 -6.05 -9.91
N ALA A 105 -11.90 -5.77 -8.85
CA ALA A 105 -11.36 -5.43 -7.54
C ALA A 105 -11.87 -6.36 -6.45
N GLN A 106 -11.02 -6.71 -5.49
CA GLN A 106 -11.42 -7.39 -4.26
C GLN A 106 -12.43 -6.51 -3.50
N LYS A 107 -13.49 -7.09 -2.95
CA LYS A 107 -14.54 -6.34 -2.21
C LYS A 107 -14.09 -5.86 -0.83
N THR A 108 -13.17 -6.58 -0.17
CA THR A 108 -12.68 -6.30 1.19
C THR A 108 -11.41 -5.44 1.17
N ILE A 109 -11.40 -4.37 0.37
CA ILE A 109 -10.30 -3.40 0.30
C ILE A 109 -10.57 -2.20 1.21
N TYR A 110 -9.56 -1.35 1.38
CA TYR A 110 -9.68 -0.10 2.10
C TYR A 110 -10.87 0.73 1.60
N GLY A 111 -11.73 1.20 2.52
CA GLY A 111 -12.96 1.91 2.17
C GLY A 111 -12.75 3.14 1.29
N GLY A 112 -11.63 3.86 1.43
CA GLY A 112 -11.28 4.96 0.53
C GLY A 112 -10.97 4.50 -0.89
N SER A 113 -10.36 3.33 -1.06
CA SER A 113 -10.09 2.72 -2.37
C SER A 113 -11.41 2.23 -3.01
N ALA A 114 -12.27 1.60 -2.21
CA ALA A 114 -13.59 1.18 -2.67
C ALA A 114 -14.41 2.38 -3.16
N ASN A 115 -14.50 3.44 -2.36
CA ASN A 115 -15.19 4.69 -2.74
C ASN A 115 -14.59 5.36 -3.98
N LEU A 116 -13.26 5.35 -4.12
CA LEU A 116 -12.58 5.86 -5.33
C LEU A 116 -13.03 5.07 -6.57
N LEU A 117 -12.98 3.75 -6.50
CA LEU A 117 -13.31 2.85 -7.61
C LEU A 117 -14.80 2.87 -7.96
N GLU A 118 -15.69 2.97 -6.96
CA GLU A 118 -17.13 2.87 -7.15
C GLU A 118 -17.79 4.19 -7.55
N HIS A 119 -17.31 5.31 -6.99
CA HIS A 119 -18.01 6.59 -7.11
C HIS A 119 -17.23 7.69 -7.83
N THR A 120 -15.91 7.74 -7.69
CA THR A 120 -15.10 8.81 -8.26
C THR A 120 -14.66 8.50 -9.68
N LEU A 121 -14.07 7.34 -9.90
CA LEU A 121 -13.49 6.96 -11.20
C LEU A 121 -14.52 6.71 -12.32
N PRO A 122 -15.79 6.34 -12.05
CA PRO A 122 -16.82 6.33 -13.10
C PRO A 122 -17.01 7.68 -13.79
N GLY A 123 -16.83 8.80 -13.06
CA GLY A 123 -16.82 10.14 -13.63
C GLY A 123 -15.69 10.38 -14.66
N LEU A 124 -14.64 9.56 -14.62
CA LEU A 124 -13.51 9.54 -15.57
C LEU A 124 -13.61 8.40 -16.59
N GLY A 125 -14.77 7.73 -16.66
CA GLY A 125 -15.04 6.64 -17.59
C GLY A 125 -14.42 5.30 -17.21
N ILE A 126 -13.97 5.11 -15.95
CA ILE A 126 -13.41 3.85 -15.46
C ILE A 126 -14.48 3.13 -14.65
N THR A 127 -14.75 1.86 -14.96
CA THR A 127 -15.73 1.04 -14.25
C THR A 127 -15.06 -0.05 -13.43
N THR A 128 -15.76 -0.54 -12.40
CA THR A 128 -15.22 -1.58 -11.49
C THR A 128 -16.27 -2.64 -11.21
N THR A 129 -15.85 -3.91 -11.18
CA THR A 129 -16.62 -5.02 -10.61
C THR A 129 -15.91 -5.50 -9.35
N PHE A 130 -16.61 -5.42 -8.21
CA PHE A 130 -16.12 -5.95 -6.94
C PHE A 130 -16.46 -7.43 -6.81
N VAL A 131 -15.48 -8.23 -6.40
CA VAL A 131 -15.59 -9.68 -6.26
C VAL A 131 -15.09 -10.17 -4.91
N ASP A 132 -15.57 -11.35 -4.49
CA ASP A 132 -14.93 -12.07 -3.41
C ASP A 132 -13.62 -12.69 -3.91
N ALA A 133 -12.49 -12.24 -3.39
CA ALA A 133 -11.17 -12.72 -3.82
C ALA A 133 -10.89 -14.18 -3.39
N HIS A 134 -11.71 -14.77 -2.49
CA HIS A 134 -11.65 -16.19 -2.16
C HIS A 134 -12.37 -17.07 -3.21
N ASP A 135 -13.28 -16.49 -3.99
CA ASP A 135 -13.95 -17.16 -5.09
C ASP A 135 -13.21 -16.87 -6.41
N LEU A 136 -12.24 -17.71 -6.74
CA LEU A 136 -11.43 -17.58 -7.97
C LEU A 136 -12.30 -17.65 -9.24
N SER A 137 -13.44 -18.35 -9.20
CA SER A 137 -14.36 -18.40 -10.35
C SER A 137 -15.11 -17.07 -10.53
N ALA A 138 -15.46 -16.38 -9.43
CA ALA A 138 -16.02 -15.05 -9.49
C ALA A 138 -14.98 -14.00 -9.98
N VAL A 139 -13.72 -14.14 -9.55
CA VAL A 139 -12.62 -13.29 -10.04
C VAL A 139 -12.47 -13.42 -11.55
N GLU A 140 -12.39 -14.65 -12.08
CA GLU A 140 -12.23 -14.88 -13.51
C GLU A 140 -13.50 -14.51 -14.29
N GLY A 141 -14.68 -14.81 -13.75
CA GLY A 141 -15.97 -14.51 -14.38
C GLY A 141 -16.30 -13.01 -14.48
N ALA A 142 -15.69 -12.18 -13.66
CA ALA A 142 -15.85 -10.72 -13.69
C ALA A 142 -15.01 -10.03 -14.78
N ILE A 143 -14.09 -10.76 -15.44
CA ILE A 143 -13.23 -10.21 -16.49
C ILE A 143 -14.05 -9.93 -17.76
N GLN A 144 -13.98 -8.70 -18.26
CA GLN A 144 -14.64 -8.19 -19.45
C GLN A 144 -13.58 -7.89 -20.54
N GLU A 145 -14.02 -7.64 -21.77
CA GLU A 145 -13.14 -7.27 -22.88
C GLU A 145 -12.31 -6.01 -22.60
N ASN A 146 -12.95 -5.02 -21.97
CA ASN A 146 -12.31 -3.76 -21.58
C ASN A 146 -11.62 -3.82 -20.21
N THR A 147 -11.51 -4.98 -19.55
CA THR A 147 -10.75 -5.10 -18.30
C THR A 147 -9.27 -4.79 -18.55
N ARG A 148 -8.68 -4.03 -17.61
CA ARG A 148 -7.30 -3.55 -17.69
C ARG A 148 -6.42 -4.05 -16.55
N ALA A 149 -6.99 -4.40 -15.40
CA ALA A 149 -6.24 -4.95 -14.27
C ALA A 149 -7.15 -5.69 -13.30
N ILE A 150 -6.53 -6.53 -12.46
CA ILE A 150 -7.12 -7.01 -11.21
C ILE A 150 -6.43 -6.27 -10.07
N TYR A 151 -7.21 -5.78 -9.08
CA TYR A 151 -6.73 -5.04 -7.91
C TYR A 151 -7.10 -5.76 -6.62
N ILE A 152 -6.11 -6.08 -5.78
CA ILE A 152 -6.30 -6.72 -4.48
C ILE A 152 -5.43 -6.08 -3.40
N GLU A 153 -5.71 -6.36 -2.12
CA GLU A 153 -4.85 -6.04 -0.98
C GLU A 153 -4.23 -7.33 -0.40
N THR A 154 -3.00 -7.27 0.07
CA THR A 154 -2.34 -8.42 0.74
C THR A 154 -3.03 -8.84 2.03
N LEU A 155 -3.59 -7.87 2.74
CA LEU A 155 -4.35 -8.01 3.98
C LEU A 155 -5.52 -7.03 3.92
N GLY A 156 -6.73 -7.55 3.86
CA GLY A 156 -7.95 -6.76 3.76
C GLY A 156 -8.24 -5.93 5.02
N ASN A 157 -9.03 -4.89 4.86
CA ASN A 157 -9.42 -3.97 5.93
C ASN A 157 -10.94 -4.00 6.13
N PRO A 158 -11.46 -4.33 7.34
CA PRO A 158 -10.75 -4.30 8.63
C PRO A 158 -10.28 -5.68 9.14
N ASN A 159 -10.62 -6.76 8.48
CA ASN A 159 -10.58 -8.12 9.02
C ASN A 159 -9.27 -8.88 8.75
N SER A 160 -8.35 -8.30 7.99
CA SER A 160 -7.07 -8.94 7.58
C SER A 160 -7.26 -10.27 6.84
N ASP A 161 -8.34 -10.39 6.03
CA ASP A 161 -8.53 -11.49 5.12
C ASP A 161 -7.42 -11.51 4.03
N ILE A 162 -7.06 -12.73 3.60
CA ILE A 162 -5.90 -12.96 2.73
C ILE A 162 -6.35 -13.62 1.44
N PRO A 163 -6.25 -12.94 0.27
CA PRO A 163 -6.51 -13.57 -1.03
C PRO A 163 -5.37 -14.52 -1.42
N ASP A 164 -5.65 -15.54 -2.23
CA ASP A 164 -4.60 -16.36 -2.86
C ASP A 164 -3.95 -15.58 -4.01
N ILE A 165 -2.88 -14.84 -3.68
CA ILE A 165 -2.19 -13.94 -4.61
C ILE A 165 -1.65 -14.70 -5.82
N ASP A 166 -1.04 -15.90 -5.61
CA ASP A 166 -0.48 -16.69 -6.71
C ASP A 166 -1.58 -17.16 -7.68
N ALA A 167 -2.73 -17.60 -7.15
CA ALA A 167 -3.85 -18.05 -7.99
C ALA A 167 -4.48 -16.88 -8.77
N ILE A 168 -4.66 -15.72 -8.14
CA ILE A 168 -5.19 -14.51 -8.80
C ILE A 168 -4.20 -13.99 -9.84
N ALA A 169 -2.89 -14.02 -9.57
CA ALA A 169 -1.86 -13.67 -10.55
C ALA A 169 -1.93 -14.58 -11.79
N ALA A 170 -2.10 -15.88 -11.58
CA ALA A 170 -2.26 -16.82 -12.68
C ALA A 170 -3.50 -16.51 -13.54
N ILE A 171 -4.63 -16.15 -12.92
CA ILE A 171 -5.84 -15.71 -13.64
C ILE A 171 -5.55 -14.41 -14.41
N ALA A 172 -4.99 -13.40 -13.77
CA ALA A 172 -4.67 -12.13 -14.42
C ALA A 172 -3.79 -12.35 -15.67
N HIS A 173 -2.71 -13.08 -15.53
CA HIS A 173 -1.76 -13.34 -16.62
C HIS A 173 -2.35 -14.21 -17.74
N LYS A 174 -3.22 -15.18 -17.42
CA LYS A 174 -3.98 -15.97 -18.41
C LYS A 174 -4.81 -15.06 -19.34
N HIS A 175 -5.38 -13.98 -18.78
CA HIS A 175 -6.17 -12.99 -19.52
C HIS A 175 -5.34 -11.79 -19.99
N ASN A 176 -4.01 -11.86 -19.87
CA ASN A 176 -3.10 -10.80 -20.22
C ASN A 176 -3.46 -9.46 -19.51
N LEU A 177 -3.68 -9.52 -18.21
CA LEU A 177 -3.93 -8.41 -17.34
C LEU A 177 -2.79 -8.28 -16.31
N PRO A 178 -2.35 -7.08 -15.96
CA PRO A 178 -1.49 -6.91 -14.82
C PRO A 178 -2.27 -7.13 -13.51
N LEU A 179 -1.60 -7.73 -12.52
CA LEU A 179 -2.06 -7.77 -11.15
C LEU A 179 -1.49 -6.58 -10.37
N VAL A 180 -2.37 -5.77 -9.81
CA VAL A 180 -2.05 -4.67 -8.89
C VAL A 180 -2.33 -5.12 -7.47
N VAL A 181 -1.33 -5.02 -6.60
CA VAL A 181 -1.46 -5.41 -5.19
C VAL A 181 -1.15 -4.23 -4.28
N ASP A 182 -2.09 -3.84 -3.45
CA ASP A 182 -1.83 -2.92 -2.35
C ASP A 182 -1.19 -3.67 -1.18
N ASN A 183 0.09 -3.39 -0.95
CA ASN A 183 0.89 -4.03 0.09
C ASN A 183 1.08 -3.14 1.33
N THR A 184 0.15 -2.22 1.57
CA THR A 184 0.23 -1.28 2.68
C THR A 184 0.32 -1.97 4.03
N PHE A 185 -0.44 -3.04 4.26
CA PHE A 185 -0.44 -3.77 5.53
C PHE A 185 0.60 -4.88 5.58
N GLY A 186 0.90 -5.50 4.44
CA GLY A 186 1.94 -6.51 4.34
C GLY A 186 3.35 -5.92 4.46
N THR A 187 3.59 -4.77 3.85
CA THR A 187 4.91 -4.15 3.70
C THR A 187 5.93 -5.06 2.99
N PRO A 188 7.00 -4.51 2.41
CA PRO A 188 8.01 -5.35 1.77
C PRO A 188 8.81 -6.24 2.75
N TYR A 189 8.64 -6.02 4.06
CA TYR A 189 9.28 -6.84 5.08
C TYR A 189 8.54 -8.16 5.34
N LEU A 190 7.22 -8.14 5.37
CA LEU A 190 6.43 -9.34 5.69
C LEU A 190 6.10 -10.18 4.47
N ILE A 191 5.84 -9.51 3.32
CA ILE A 191 5.55 -10.16 2.05
C ILE A 191 6.00 -9.25 0.89
N ARG A 192 6.48 -9.88 -0.19
CA ARG A 192 6.77 -9.23 -1.47
C ARG A 192 5.83 -9.74 -2.55
N PRO A 193 4.73 -9.06 -2.85
CA PRO A 193 3.77 -9.54 -3.84
C PRO A 193 4.36 -9.79 -5.23
N ILE A 194 5.45 -9.10 -5.59
CA ILE A 194 6.19 -9.34 -6.85
C ILE A 194 6.75 -10.78 -6.95
N GLU A 195 7.09 -11.39 -5.82
CA GLU A 195 7.53 -12.80 -5.75
C GLU A 195 6.36 -13.76 -5.96
N HIS A 196 5.11 -13.27 -5.80
CA HIS A 196 3.85 -13.98 -5.97
C HIS A 196 3.08 -13.57 -7.23
N GLY A 197 3.76 -12.95 -8.20
CA GLY A 197 3.18 -12.63 -9.51
C GLY A 197 2.51 -11.27 -9.62
N ALA A 198 2.60 -10.38 -8.62
CA ALA A 198 2.18 -8.99 -8.78
C ALA A 198 3.06 -8.27 -9.81
N ASP A 199 2.42 -7.51 -10.69
CA ASP A 199 3.11 -6.68 -11.69
C ASP A 199 3.35 -5.27 -11.17
N ILE A 200 2.42 -4.77 -10.37
CA ILE A 200 2.46 -3.45 -9.76
C ILE A 200 2.12 -3.59 -8.29
N VAL A 201 2.92 -2.96 -7.43
CA VAL A 201 2.65 -2.87 -5.99
C VAL A 201 2.43 -1.41 -5.61
N VAL A 202 1.38 -1.15 -4.83
CA VAL A 202 1.12 0.19 -4.28
C VAL A 202 1.19 0.18 -2.76
N HIS A 203 1.55 1.33 -2.19
CA HIS A 203 1.57 1.53 -0.75
C HIS A 203 1.00 2.88 -0.35
N SER A 204 0.21 2.92 0.69
CA SER A 204 0.13 4.09 1.54
C SER A 204 1.36 4.11 2.46
N ALA A 205 2.42 4.81 2.05
CA ALA A 205 3.64 4.95 2.86
C ALA A 205 3.39 5.67 4.20
N THR A 206 2.25 6.35 4.33
CA THR A 206 1.70 6.96 5.54
C THR A 206 1.62 5.95 6.70
N LYS A 207 1.40 4.65 6.40
CA LYS A 207 1.14 3.58 7.37
C LYS A 207 2.46 3.01 7.91
N PHE A 208 2.67 1.71 7.90
CA PHE A 208 3.86 1.07 8.46
C PHE A 208 5.19 1.60 7.91
N ILE A 209 5.27 2.01 6.64
CA ILE A 209 6.51 2.54 6.06
C ILE A 209 6.95 3.78 6.85
N GLY A 210 6.09 4.79 7.02
CA GLY A 210 6.36 5.94 7.88
C GLY A 210 6.30 5.57 9.37
N GLY A 211 5.24 4.91 9.78
CA GLY A 211 5.05 4.27 11.08
C GLY A 211 4.77 5.21 12.27
N HIS A 212 4.79 6.53 12.08
CA HIS A 212 4.74 7.50 13.19
C HIS A 212 3.56 8.47 13.10
N GLY A 213 2.70 8.34 12.10
CA GLY A 213 1.56 9.25 11.90
C GLY A 213 1.94 10.71 11.60
N THR A 214 3.19 10.96 11.19
CA THR A 214 3.74 12.32 11.03
C THR A 214 3.64 12.86 9.62
N THR A 215 3.49 12.00 8.60
CA THR A 215 3.49 12.44 7.21
C THR A 215 2.66 11.53 6.32
N LEU A 216 2.10 12.12 5.27
CA LEU A 216 1.45 11.41 4.18
C LEU A 216 2.45 11.06 3.08
N GLY A 217 2.24 9.93 2.43
CA GLY A 217 2.95 9.53 1.23
C GLY A 217 2.35 8.30 0.58
N GLY A 218 2.58 8.14 -0.71
CA GLY A 218 2.23 6.96 -1.48
C GLY A 218 3.43 6.49 -2.29
N ILE A 219 3.48 5.21 -2.60
CA ILE A 219 4.52 4.61 -3.44
C ILE A 219 3.85 3.70 -4.46
N ILE A 220 4.32 3.76 -5.70
CA ILE A 220 3.99 2.83 -6.78
C ILE A 220 5.28 2.12 -7.15
N VAL A 221 5.28 0.78 -7.15
CA VAL A 221 6.44 -0.05 -7.52
C VAL A 221 6.11 -0.83 -8.78
N ASP A 222 6.98 -0.75 -9.77
CA ASP A 222 6.92 -1.51 -11.02
C ASP A 222 7.80 -2.76 -10.89
N SER A 223 7.22 -3.94 -11.09
CA SER A 223 7.97 -5.19 -11.10
C SER A 223 8.95 -5.28 -12.28
N GLY A 224 8.66 -4.59 -13.37
CA GLY A 224 9.37 -4.68 -14.65
C GLY A 224 9.13 -5.97 -15.41
N LYS A 225 8.19 -6.81 -14.96
CA LYS A 225 7.94 -8.14 -15.54
C LYS A 225 6.81 -8.13 -16.57
N TYR A 226 5.91 -7.14 -16.53
CA TYR A 226 4.76 -7.09 -17.44
C TYR A 226 5.16 -6.54 -18.81
N ASP A 227 4.76 -7.25 -19.87
CA ASP A 227 5.00 -6.82 -21.27
C ASP A 227 3.89 -5.85 -21.74
N TRP A 228 4.13 -4.56 -21.60
CA TRP A 228 3.18 -3.50 -21.98
C TRP A 228 2.83 -3.48 -23.47
N LYS A 229 3.66 -4.05 -24.34
CA LYS A 229 3.46 -4.06 -25.79
C LYS A 229 2.61 -5.23 -26.29
N LYS A 230 2.64 -6.34 -25.57
CA LYS A 230 2.16 -7.65 -26.06
C LYS A 230 0.74 -7.65 -26.59
N ILE A 231 -0.15 -6.76 -26.11
CA ILE A 231 -1.58 -6.91 -26.35
C ILE A 231 -2.27 -5.64 -26.86
N GLY A 232 -1.55 -4.52 -26.98
CA GLY A 232 -2.12 -3.25 -27.40
C GLY A 232 -3.16 -2.65 -26.45
N LYS A 233 -3.33 -3.19 -25.24
CA LYS A 233 -4.30 -2.70 -24.25
C LYS A 233 -3.89 -1.38 -23.57
N PHE A 234 -2.60 -1.05 -23.61
CA PHE A 234 -2.01 0.08 -22.87
C PHE A 234 -1.31 1.09 -23.80
N PRO A 235 -2.06 1.75 -24.72
CA PRO A 235 -1.45 2.65 -25.70
C PRO A 235 -0.72 3.84 -25.07
N GLY A 236 -1.15 4.33 -23.91
CA GLY A 236 -0.45 5.41 -23.20
C GLY A 236 1.01 5.09 -22.85
N ILE A 237 1.31 3.80 -22.58
CA ILE A 237 2.64 3.32 -22.21
C ILE A 237 3.42 2.81 -23.43
N ALA A 238 2.73 2.07 -24.32
CA ALA A 238 3.35 1.29 -25.38
C ALA A 238 3.38 1.99 -26.76
N ALA A 239 2.43 2.91 -27.03
CA ALA A 239 2.39 3.62 -28.30
C ALA A 239 3.18 4.94 -28.24
N PRO A 240 3.54 5.52 -29.42
CA PRO A 240 4.16 6.83 -29.49
C PRO A 240 3.31 7.93 -28.83
N ASN A 241 3.90 8.62 -27.85
CA ASN A 241 3.21 9.65 -27.07
C ASN A 241 3.42 11.04 -27.67
N PRO A 242 2.36 11.77 -28.11
CA PRO A 242 2.50 13.07 -28.75
C PRO A 242 3.04 14.16 -27.81
N SER A 243 2.82 14.05 -26.49
CA SER A 243 3.36 15.01 -25.53
C SER A 243 4.84 14.81 -25.20
N TYR A 244 5.42 13.69 -25.70
CA TYR A 244 6.85 13.37 -25.59
C TYR A 244 7.47 13.09 -26.96
N HIS A 245 7.22 13.96 -27.93
CA HIS A 245 7.83 13.91 -29.28
C HIS A 245 7.67 12.55 -29.99
N GLY A 246 6.60 11.82 -29.73
CA GLY A 246 6.35 10.50 -30.31
C GLY A 246 7.16 9.34 -29.70
N ILE A 247 7.76 9.52 -28.54
CA ILE A 247 8.45 8.44 -27.81
C ILE A 247 7.42 7.47 -27.21
N SER A 248 7.63 6.17 -27.35
CA SER A 248 6.98 5.12 -26.57
C SER A 248 7.74 4.92 -25.26
N PHE A 249 7.07 4.98 -24.12
CA PHE A 249 7.72 4.75 -22.82
C PHE A 249 8.24 3.32 -22.71
N ALA A 250 7.51 2.34 -23.22
CA ALA A 250 7.96 0.95 -23.24
C ALA A 250 9.24 0.74 -24.05
N ASP A 251 9.45 1.50 -25.14
CA ASP A 251 10.69 1.45 -25.92
C ASP A 251 11.83 2.24 -25.28
N ALA A 252 11.52 3.38 -24.69
CA ALA A 252 12.53 4.31 -24.18
C ALA A 252 13.20 3.83 -22.88
N VAL A 253 12.41 3.22 -21.96
CA VAL A 253 12.89 2.87 -20.62
C VAL A 253 12.62 1.39 -20.23
N GLY A 254 12.07 0.60 -21.16
CA GLY A 254 11.91 -0.84 -20.98
C GLY A 254 11.11 -1.21 -19.71
N PRO A 255 11.72 -1.99 -18.79
CA PRO A 255 11.02 -2.48 -17.61
C PRO A 255 10.43 -1.42 -16.68
N ALA A 256 10.96 -0.19 -16.66
CA ALA A 256 10.48 0.91 -15.83
C ALA A 256 9.38 1.76 -16.50
N ALA A 257 8.77 1.27 -17.59
CA ALA A 257 7.86 2.03 -18.43
C ALA A 257 6.63 2.53 -17.67
N PHE A 258 6.07 1.72 -16.78
CA PHE A 258 4.84 2.06 -16.06
C PHE A 258 5.03 3.27 -15.13
N VAL A 259 5.98 3.21 -14.22
CA VAL A 259 6.24 4.33 -13.30
C VAL A 259 6.76 5.56 -14.01
N THR A 260 7.51 5.38 -15.12
CA THR A 260 7.99 6.49 -15.93
C THR A 260 6.85 7.20 -16.64
N TYR A 261 5.89 6.45 -17.19
CA TYR A 261 4.66 7.02 -17.77
C TYR A 261 3.88 7.83 -16.73
N ILE A 262 3.65 7.27 -15.53
CA ILE A 262 2.93 7.98 -14.48
C ILE A 262 3.67 9.27 -14.08
N ARG A 263 5.00 9.22 -13.91
CA ARG A 263 5.83 10.40 -13.59
C ARG A 263 5.72 11.47 -14.67
N ALA A 264 5.88 11.06 -15.92
CA ALA A 264 5.99 11.97 -17.06
C ALA A 264 4.64 12.56 -17.49
N ILE A 265 3.53 11.88 -17.27
CA ILE A 265 2.18 12.31 -17.68
C ILE A 265 1.35 12.69 -16.44
N LEU A 266 0.94 11.73 -15.62
CA LEU A 266 -0.03 11.97 -14.56
C LEU A 266 0.55 12.87 -13.46
N LEU A 267 1.69 12.54 -12.90
CA LEU A 267 2.32 13.35 -11.84
C LEU A 267 2.69 14.74 -12.35
N ARG A 268 3.27 14.84 -13.55
CA ARG A 268 3.65 16.12 -14.16
C ARG A 268 2.44 17.05 -14.30
N ASP A 269 1.31 16.53 -14.80
CA ASP A 269 0.19 17.33 -15.24
C ASP A 269 -0.84 17.57 -14.13
N THR A 270 -1.00 16.63 -13.18
CA THR A 270 -1.98 16.72 -12.08
C THR A 270 -1.39 17.04 -10.71
N GLY A 271 -0.08 16.83 -10.53
CA GLY A 271 0.71 17.49 -9.48
C GLY A 271 0.67 16.86 -8.08
N ALA A 272 0.24 15.59 -7.89
CA ALA A 272 0.27 14.93 -6.57
C ALA A 272 1.70 14.52 -6.14
N THR A 273 2.64 15.45 -6.19
CA THR A 273 4.04 15.24 -5.81
C THR A 273 4.23 15.19 -4.30
N ILE A 274 5.10 14.30 -3.83
CA ILE A 274 5.53 14.28 -2.42
C ILE A 274 6.55 15.40 -2.18
N SER A 275 6.52 16.02 -0.99
CA SER A 275 7.59 16.97 -0.63
C SER A 275 8.89 16.23 -0.27
N PRO A 276 10.06 16.84 -0.50
CA PRO A 276 11.34 16.26 -0.08
C PRO A 276 11.42 16.03 1.44
N PHE A 277 10.79 16.89 2.22
CA PHE A 277 10.72 16.72 3.67
C PHE A 277 9.90 15.50 4.07
N ASN A 278 8.74 15.27 3.43
CA ASN A 278 7.95 14.06 3.68
C ASN A 278 8.72 12.81 3.24
N ALA A 279 9.40 12.84 2.10
CA ALA A 279 10.24 11.73 1.64
C ALA A 279 11.36 11.41 2.66
N PHE A 280 11.98 12.43 3.25
CA PHE A 280 12.97 12.25 4.33
C PHE A 280 12.35 11.60 5.57
N LEU A 281 11.18 12.05 6.03
CA LEU A 281 10.49 11.43 7.18
C LEU A 281 10.13 9.96 6.90
N LEU A 282 9.71 9.65 5.68
CA LEU A 282 9.44 8.26 5.28
C LEU A 282 10.72 7.42 5.25
N LEU A 283 11.84 7.97 4.80
CA LEU A 283 13.15 7.30 4.86
C LEU A 283 13.54 6.95 6.28
N GLN A 284 13.33 7.85 7.25
CA GLN A 284 13.56 7.56 8.67
C GLN A 284 12.69 6.39 9.16
N GLY A 285 11.45 6.31 8.70
CA GLY A 285 10.55 5.18 8.97
C GLY A 285 11.06 3.88 8.35
N VAL A 286 11.49 3.91 7.10
CA VAL A 286 12.01 2.73 6.39
C VAL A 286 13.22 2.14 7.10
N GLU A 287 14.13 2.97 7.59
CA GLU A 287 15.36 2.51 8.26
C GLU A 287 15.14 1.64 9.51
N THR A 288 13.96 1.72 10.11
CA THR A 288 13.56 0.91 11.28
C THR A 288 12.37 0.00 11.01
N LEU A 289 12.00 -0.20 9.75
CA LEU A 289 10.77 -0.93 9.39
C LEU A 289 10.75 -2.35 9.95
N SER A 290 11.82 -3.13 9.75
CA SER A 290 11.92 -4.51 10.22
C SER A 290 11.81 -4.59 11.75
N LEU A 291 12.54 -3.74 12.48
CA LEU A 291 12.53 -3.71 13.95
C LEU A 291 11.14 -3.38 14.51
N ARG A 292 10.43 -2.44 13.88
CA ARG A 292 9.08 -2.07 14.29
C ARG A 292 8.09 -3.19 14.04
N LEU A 293 8.14 -3.81 12.86
CA LEU A 293 7.24 -4.90 12.51
C LEU A 293 7.45 -6.14 13.38
N ASP A 294 8.68 -6.51 13.70
CA ASP A 294 8.95 -7.59 14.66
C ASP A 294 8.27 -7.31 16.01
N ARG A 295 8.33 -6.07 16.50
CA ARG A 295 7.69 -5.68 17.76
C ARG A 295 6.15 -5.66 17.62
N HIS A 296 5.61 -5.12 16.55
CA HIS A 296 4.18 -5.16 16.26
C HIS A 296 3.63 -6.60 16.28
N ILE A 297 4.31 -7.51 15.59
CA ILE A 297 3.92 -8.94 15.52
C ILE A 297 4.03 -9.61 16.88
N TYR A 298 5.12 -9.39 17.62
CA TYR A 298 5.29 -9.93 18.97
C TYR A 298 4.14 -9.49 19.88
N ASN A 299 3.83 -8.20 19.90
CA ASN A 299 2.76 -7.66 20.72
C ASN A 299 1.40 -8.22 20.29
N THR A 300 1.14 -8.28 18.97
CA THR A 300 -0.10 -8.82 18.39
C THR A 300 -0.36 -10.24 18.84
N LYS A 301 0.63 -11.13 18.75
CA LYS A 301 0.51 -12.53 19.19
C LYS A 301 0.09 -12.63 20.65
N LYS A 302 0.66 -11.79 21.53
CA LYS A 302 0.34 -11.77 22.95
C LYS A 302 -1.06 -11.21 23.23
N VAL A 303 -1.45 -10.15 22.53
CA VAL A 303 -2.81 -9.56 22.65
C VAL A 303 -3.86 -10.56 22.16
N ILE A 304 -3.63 -11.26 21.04
CA ILE A 304 -4.53 -12.30 20.54
C ILE A 304 -4.67 -13.43 21.59
N GLU A 305 -3.57 -13.90 22.17
CA GLU A 305 -3.60 -14.93 23.21
C GLU A 305 -4.42 -14.50 24.41
N TYR A 306 -4.32 -13.24 24.85
CA TYR A 306 -5.10 -12.67 25.93
C TYR A 306 -6.59 -12.58 25.56
N LEU A 307 -6.92 -11.97 24.43
CA LEU A 307 -8.29 -11.75 23.99
C LEU A 307 -9.03 -13.08 23.75
N SER A 308 -8.38 -14.09 23.17
CA SER A 308 -8.98 -15.40 22.89
C SER A 308 -9.40 -16.17 24.17
N LYS A 309 -8.83 -15.82 25.32
CA LYS A 309 -9.18 -16.42 26.61
C LYS A 309 -10.10 -15.56 27.47
N HIS A 310 -10.36 -14.32 27.04
CA HIS A 310 -11.09 -13.35 27.86
C HIS A 310 -12.60 -13.61 27.85
N PRO A 311 -13.30 -13.69 29.03
CA PRO A 311 -14.70 -14.10 29.11
C PRO A 311 -15.66 -13.13 28.42
N LYS A 312 -15.32 -11.85 28.26
CA LYS A 312 -16.15 -10.83 27.59
C LYS A 312 -15.89 -10.74 26.07
N VAL A 313 -14.94 -11.51 25.53
CA VAL A 313 -14.70 -11.63 24.10
C VAL A 313 -15.51 -12.78 23.53
N GLU A 314 -16.22 -12.55 22.44
CA GLU A 314 -17.00 -13.57 21.73
C GLU A 314 -16.12 -14.27 20.69
N LYS A 315 -15.36 -13.48 19.91
CA LYS A 315 -14.49 -13.98 18.83
C LYS A 315 -13.31 -13.06 18.63
N VAL A 316 -12.16 -13.62 18.36
CA VAL A 316 -11.02 -12.90 17.78
C VAL A 316 -10.93 -13.27 16.30
N ASN A 317 -10.85 -12.29 15.42
CA ASN A 317 -10.73 -12.50 13.99
C ASN A 317 -9.30 -12.19 13.54
N HIS A 318 -8.46 -13.22 13.49
CA HIS A 318 -7.06 -13.08 13.10
C HIS A 318 -6.58 -14.33 12.36
N PRO A 319 -5.92 -14.19 11.19
CA PRO A 319 -5.55 -15.34 10.34
C PRO A 319 -4.49 -16.28 10.93
N SER A 320 -3.81 -15.92 12.00
CA SER A 320 -2.92 -16.86 12.72
C SER A 320 -3.68 -17.92 13.55
N LEU A 321 -4.96 -17.74 13.78
CA LEU A 321 -5.78 -18.73 14.51
C LEU A 321 -6.09 -19.92 13.59
N LYS A 322 -5.96 -21.14 14.11
CA LYS A 322 -6.08 -22.37 13.31
C LYS A 322 -7.46 -22.62 12.71
N ASP A 323 -8.48 -22.03 13.29
CA ASP A 323 -9.88 -22.10 12.83
C ASP A 323 -10.26 -20.96 11.87
N HIS A 324 -9.33 -20.04 11.60
CA HIS A 324 -9.57 -18.98 10.63
C HIS A 324 -9.51 -19.53 9.20
N PRO A 325 -10.45 -19.14 8.30
CA PRO A 325 -10.49 -19.64 6.94
C PRO A 325 -9.17 -19.41 6.15
N ASP A 326 -8.50 -18.30 6.40
CA ASP A 326 -7.26 -17.92 5.71
C ASP A 326 -5.99 -18.41 6.41
N HIS A 327 -6.10 -19.28 7.43
CA HIS A 327 -4.92 -19.73 8.18
C HIS A 327 -3.84 -20.33 7.29
N ALA A 328 -4.22 -21.15 6.32
CA ALA A 328 -3.26 -21.78 5.40
C ALA A 328 -2.53 -20.75 4.51
N LEU A 329 -3.24 -19.71 4.04
CA LEU A 329 -2.63 -18.60 3.28
C LEU A 329 -1.75 -17.72 4.17
N TYR A 330 -2.15 -17.52 5.43
CA TYR A 330 -1.32 -16.81 6.41
C TYR A 330 0.02 -17.52 6.66
N GLU A 331 0.01 -18.82 6.89
CA GLU A 331 1.25 -19.60 7.07
C GLU A 331 2.13 -19.57 5.80
N ARG A 332 1.52 -19.53 4.63
CA ARG A 332 2.22 -19.48 3.34
C ARG A 332 2.86 -18.12 3.07
N TYR A 333 2.12 -17.05 3.23
CA TYR A 333 2.53 -15.70 2.83
C TYR A 333 3.23 -14.90 3.93
N PHE A 334 2.97 -15.23 5.19
CA PHE A 334 3.48 -14.49 6.35
C PHE A 334 4.24 -15.40 7.33
N PRO A 335 5.32 -16.08 6.90
CA PRO A 335 6.05 -17.04 7.73
C PRO A 335 6.67 -16.39 8.99
N ASN A 336 6.94 -15.09 8.94
CA ASN A 336 7.45 -14.31 10.08
C ASN A 336 6.32 -13.69 10.93
N GLY A 337 5.07 -13.90 10.53
CA GLY A 337 3.89 -13.28 11.14
C GLY A 337 3.43 -12.03 10.38
N GLY A 338 2.28 -11.51 10.76
CA GLY A 338 1.65 -10.35 10.12
C GLY A 338 0.34 -9.98 10.79
N ALA A 339 -0.45 -9.13 10.12
CA ALA A 339 -1.80 -8.77 10.54
C ALA A 339 -1.87 -8.14 11.94
N SER A 340 -0.98 -7.19 12.26
CA SER A 340 -1.05 -6.45 13.54
C SER A 340 -2.25 -5.47 13.60
N ILE A 341 -3.05 -5.42 12.56
CA ILE A 341 -4.35 -4.77 12.50
C ILE A 341 -5.37 -5.89 12.35
N PHE A 342 -6.25 -6.03 13.31
CA PHE A 342 -7.24 -7.10 13.32
C PHE A 342 -8.50 -6.69 14.07
N THR A 343 -9.54 -7.52 14.04
CA THR A 343 -10.80 -7.28 14.74
C THR A 343 -11.08 -8.34 15.79
N PHE A 344 -11.87 -7.96 16.78
CA PHE A 344 -12.50 -8.89 17.70
C PHE A 344 -13.94 -8.44 17.99
N GLU A 345 -14.76 -9.38 18.43
CA GLU A 345 -16.15 -9.14 18.81
C GLU A 345 -16.27 -9.19 20.34
N ILE A 346 -16.81 -8.12 20.94
CA ILE A 346 -17.12 -8.09 22.37
C ILE A 346 -18.52 -8.66 22.62
N LYS A 347 -18.72 -9.37 23.71
CA LYS A 347 -20.06 -9.83 24.13
C LYS A 347 -20.91 -8.65 24.53
N GLY A 348 -22.21 -8.71 24.18
CA GLY A 348 -23.19 -7.67 24.44
C GLY A 348 -23.61 -6.96 23.15
N GLY A 349 -23.54 -5.65 23.14
CA GLY A 349 -23.97 -4.83 22.01
C GLY A 349 -23.04 -3.62 21.80
N VAL A 350 -23.52 -2.65 21.03
CA VAL A 350 -22.79 -1.41 20.72
C VAL A 350 -22.43 -0.62 21.96
N LYS A 351 -23.28 -0.67 23.01
CA LYS A 351 -23.03 0.04 24.27
C LYS A 351 -21.82 -0.52 25.01
N GLU A 352 -21.68 -1.84 25.02
CA GLU A 352 -20.52 -2.53 25.62
C GLU A 352 -19.25 -2.24 24.82
N ALA A 353 -19.34 -2.22 23.48
CA ALA A 353 -18.22 -1.84 22.63
C ALA A 353 -17.76 -0.40 22.88
N PHE A 354 -18.68 0.56 22.94
CA PHE A 354 -18.37 1.95 23.24
C PHE A 354 -17.78 2.11 24.65
N LYS A 355 -18.41 1.47 25.64
CA LYS A 355 -17.92 1.51 27.03
C LYS A 355 -16.48 0.98 27.12
N PHE A 356 -16.17 -0.12 26.45
CA PHE A 356 -14.81 -0.66 26.38
C PHE A 356 -13.85 0.35 25.73
N ILE A 357 -14.19 0.86 24.54
CA ILE A 357 -13.33 1.81 23.80
C ILE A 357 -13.08 3.08 24.62
N ASP A 358 -14.11 3.66 25.20
CA ASP A 358 -14.03 4.94 25.93
C ASP A 358 -13.23 4.84 27.24
N ASN A 359 -13.01 3.62 27.76
CA ASN A 359 -12.22 3.40 28.96
C ASN A 359 -10.76 3.02 28.69
N LEU A 360 -10.36 2.82 27.42
CA LEU A 360 -8.96 2.62 27.07
C LEU A 360 -8.14 3.90 27.35
N LYS A 361 -6.90 3.73 27.83
CA LYS A 361 -6.00 4.83 28.21
C LYS A 361 -4.74 4.91 27.33
N ILE A 362 -4.30 3.77 26.80
CA ILE A 362 -3.13 3.69 25.92
C ILE A 362 -3.58 3.69 24.47
N PHE A 363 -4.59 2.89 24.13
CA PHE A 363 -5.12 2.85 22.78
C PHE A 363 -5.82 4.16 22.41
N SER A 364 -5.34 4.84 21.39
CA SER A 364 -5.97 6.06 20.90
C SER A 364 -7.15 5.78 19.98
N LEU A 365 -8.31 6.38 20.26
CA LEU A 365 -9.49 6.31 19.37
C LEU A 365 -9.34 7.28 18.22
N LEU A 366 -9.05 6.78 17.02
CA LEU A 366 -8.89 7.59 15.80
C LEU A 366 -8.94 6.75 14.52
N ALA A 367 -9.20 7.42 13.40
CA ALA A 367 -9.29 6.81 12.07
C ALA A 367 -7.91 6.64 11.41
N ASN A 368 -7.00 5.92 12.05
CA ASN A 368 -5.71 5.52 11.48
C ASN A 368 -5.39 4.08 11.84
N VAL A 369 -4.29 3.54 11.31
CA VAL A 369 -3.74 2.21 11.58
C VAL A 369 -2.24 2.22 11.35
N ALA A 370 -1.55 1.17 11.81
CA ALA A 370 -0.13 0.96 11.50
C ALA A 370 0.81 2.06 12.05
N ASP A 371 0.46 2.63 13.18
CA ASP A 371 1.28 3.56 13.96
C ASP A 371 2.08 2.77 15.01
N VAL A 372 3.22 3.31 15.43
CA VAL A 372 3.99 2.78 16.57
C VAL A 372 3.20 2.83 17.88
N LYS A 373 2.17 3.66 17.97
CA LYS A 373 1.21 3.71 19.07
C LYS A 373 0.00 2.84 18.76
N SER A 374 -0.52 2.15 19.75
CA SER A 374 -1.72 1.33 19.63
C SER A 374 -2.97 2.17 19.41
N LEU A 375 -3.80 1.74 18.47
CA LEU A 375 -5.01 2.47 18.06
C LEU A 375 -6.23 1.55 18.13
N VAL A 376 -7.40 2.16 18.33
CA VAL A 376 -8.69 1.48 18.37
C VAL A 376 -9.73 2.25 17.58
N ILE A 377 -10.69 1.56 16.97
CA ILE A 377 -11.88 2.17 16.38
C ILE A 377 -13.04 1.16 16.35
N HIS A 378 -14.27 1.68 16.31
CA HIS A 378 -15.49 0.91 16.08
C HIS A 378 -15.89 1.02 14.60
N PRO A 379 -15.60 0.03 13.74
CA PRO A 379 -15.76 0.17 12.28
C PRO A 379 -17.17 0.52 11.83
N ALA A 380 -18.19 -0.16 12.40
CA ALA A 380 -19.58 -0.01 11.99
C ALA A 380 -20.12 1.43 12.12
N THR A 381 -19.67 2.19 13.13
CA THR A 381 -20.15 3.58 13.35
C THR A 381 -19.18 4.65 12.87
N THR A 382 -18.06 4.26 12.25
CA THR A 382 -17.01 5.21 11.81
C THR A 382 -16.56 4.94 10.38
N THR A 383 -15.54 4.11 10.20
CA THR A 383 -14.90 3.88 8.89
C THR A 383 -15.81 3.18 7.86
N HIS A 384 -16.89 2.54 8.30
CA HIS A 384 -17.86 1.83 7.47
C HIS A 384 -19.31 2.32 7.73
N SER A 385 -19.47 3.50 8.31
CA SER A 385 -20.80 4.04 8.69
C SER A 385 -21.72 4.36 7.49
N GLN A 386 -21.18 4.40 6.27
CA GLN A 386 -21.95 4.57 5.05
C GLN A 386 -22.59 3.26 4.55
N LEU A 387 -22.16 2.09 5.06
CA LEU A 387 -22.70 0.80 4.67
C LEU A 387 -24.02 0.52 5.41
N THR A 388 -24.94 -0.16 4.72
CA THR A 388 -26.14 -0.72 5.32
C THR A 388 -25.81 -1.87 6.27
N GLU A 389 -26.76 -2.28 7.11
CA GLU A 389 -26.56 -3.41 8.03
C GLU A 389 -26.24 -4.72 7.29
N GLU A 390 -26.87 -4.95 6.14
CA GLU A 390 -26.60 -6.12 5.28
C GLU A 390 -25.18 -6.09 4.70
N GLU A 391 -24.73 -4.93 4.22
CA GLU A 391 -23.38 -4.74 3.70
C GLU A 391 -22.32 -4.87 4.80
N LEU A 392 -22.58 -4.35 6.01
CA LEU A 392 -21.70 -4.55 7.16
C LEU A 392 -21.53 -6.03 7.49
N LEU A 393 -22.64 -6.77 7.58
CA LEU A 393 -22.61 -8.22 7.84
C LEU A 393 -21.89 -8.99 6.72
N ALA A 394 -22.11 -8.61 5.46
CA ALA A 394 -21.41 -9.19 4.31
C ALA A 394 -19.90 -8.91 4.32
N ALA A 395 -19.49 -7.79 4.93
CA ALA A 395 -18.09 -7.45 5.18
C ALA A 395 -17.54 -8.08 6.48
N GLY A 396 -18.32 -8.91 7.20
CA GLY A 396 -17.93 -9.51 8.47
C GLY A 396 -17.83 -8.50 9.63
N ILE A 397 -18.55 -7.40 9.55
CA ILE A 397 -18.56 -6.33 10.56
C ILE A 397 -19.91 -6.35 11.31
N LYS A 398 -19.87 -6.56 12.60
CA LYS A 398 -21.04 -6.47 13.49
C LYS A 398 -20.99 -5.20 14.33
N ASN A 399 -22.10 -4.86 14.97
CA ASN A 399 -22.17 -3.76 15.94
C ASN A 399 -21.35 -4.01 17.23
N THR A 400 -20.77 -5.21 17.37
CA THR A 400 -19.86 -5.62 18.45
C THR A 400 -18.42 -5.71 18.00
N THR A 401 -18.14 -5.43 16.72
CA THR A 401 -16.79 -5.51 16.14
C THR A 401 -15.95 -4.30 16.54
N ILE A 402 -14.80 -4.56 17.12
CA ILE A 402 -13.78 -3.56 17.48
C ILE A 402 -12.53 -3.86 16.67
N ARG A 403 -11.95 -2.86 15.98
CA ARG A 403 -10.66 -2.98 15.30
C ARG A 403 -9.55 -2.43 16.17
N LEU A 404 -8.51 -3.23 16.36
CA LEU A 404 -7.26 -2.82 16.98
C LEU A 404 -6.17 -2.68 15.91
N SER A 405 -5.27 -1.72 16.11
CA SER A 405 -3.97 -1.63 15.45
C SER A 405 -2.93 -1.65 16.55
N ILE A 406 -2.22 -2.75 16.69
CA ILE A 406 -1.30 -2.98 17.79
C ILE A 406 0.02 -2.25 17.53
N GLY A 407 0.43 -1.43 18.48
CA GLY A 407 1.67 -0.66 18.44
C GLY A 407 2.89 -1.38 19.00
N THR A 408 3.90 -0.61 19.34
CA THR A 408 5.23 -1.10 19.79
C THR A 408 5.49 -0.88 21.28
N GLU A 409 4.47 -0.49 22.04
CA GLU A 409 4.53 -0.30 23.49
C GLU A 409 4.93 -1.60 24.21
N HIS A 410 5.19 -1.53 25.52
CA HIS A 410 5.39 -2.74 26.29
C HIS A 410 4.10 -3.56 26.33
N VAL A 411 4.18 -4.85 25.98
CA VAL A 411 2.99 -5.69 25.79
C VAL A 411 2.16 -5.86 27.05
N ASP A 412 2.80 -5.89 28.22
CA ASP A 412 2.06 -6.04 29.50
C ASP A 412 1.23 -4.80 29.80
N ASP A 413 1.70 -3.61 29.41
CA ASP A 413 0.92 -2.37 29.55
C ASP A 413 -0.30 -2.38 28.61
N LEU A 414 -0.15 -2.88 27.38
CA LEU A 414 -1.27 -3.04 26.45
C LEU A 414 -2.33 -4.01 26.99
N ILE A 415 -1.89 -5.15 27.51
CA ILE A 415 -2.80 -6.14 28.12
C ILE A 415 -3.49 -5.58 29.35
N ALA A 416 -2.76 -4.87 30.21
CA ALA A 416 -3.33 -4.22 31.39
C ALA A 416 -4.37 -3.14 31.02
N ASP A 417 -4.14 -2.40 29.94
CA ASP A 417 -5.09 -1.39 29.44
C ASP A 417 -6.38 -2.04 28.90
N LEU A 418 -6.24 -3.12 28.14
CA LEU A 418 -7.38 -3.90 27.68
C LEU A 418 -8.17 -4.50 28.87
N ASP A 419 -7.48 -5.09 29.86
CA ASP A 419 -8.10 -5.70 31.03
C ASP A 419 -8.89 -4.69 31.85
N GLN A 420 -8.30 -3.52 32.16
CA GLN A 420 -8.99 -2.48 32.91
C GLN A 420 -10.21 -1.94 32.15
N ALA A 421 -10.15 -1.80 30.83
CA ALA A 421 -11.26 -1.35 30.01
C ALA A 421 -12.43 -2.35 29.97
N PHE A 422 -12.13 -3.65 29.96
CA PHE A 422 -13.17 -4.69 30.12
C PHE A 422 -13.83 -4.64 31.51
N ASN A 423 -13.13 -4.22 32.56
CA ASN A 423 -13.63 -4.22 33.94
C ASN A 423 -14.23 -2.86 34.38
N ALA A 424 -14.23 -1.87 33.51
CA ALA A 424 -14.75 -0.51 33.77
C ALA A 424 -16.32 -0.45 33.81
#